data_52b0a4c569b0b1619aa159b33ec06626
#
_entry.id   52b0a4c569b0b1619aa159b33ec06626
#
_cell.length_a   1.000
_cell.length_b   1.000
_cell.length_c   1.000
_cell.angle_alpha   90.00
_cell.angle_beta   90.00
_cell.angle_gamma   90.00
#
_symmetry.space_group_name_H-M   'P 1'
#
loop_
_entity.id
_entity.type
_entity.pdbx_description
1 polymer ?
#
loop_
_entity_poly.entity_id
_entity_poly.type
_entity_poly.pdbx_seq_one_letter_code
_entity_poly.pdbx_strand_id
1 'polypeptide(L)'
;SENKEPWMWYALHQLMSEAEEVTIYTPYIICGKEMYQDLASLQEKNISVEIITNDVASGANPWGCTDYLNQQKNIRKTGVKVYEFMGKHSCHTKAVLLDDRMSILGSYNLDMRSTYQDTELMLAVDAPALNSMIRKEVETDKTYSKIMQENGEYQYGENYKAKEMTTGKKVFYGVLRVVILPLRRFL
;
A
#
# COMPACT_ATOMS: atom_id res chain seq x y z
N SER A 1 1.58 1.74 25.81
CA SER A 1 0.16 1.89 25.51
C SER A 1 -0.35 0.59 24.91
N GLU A 2 -1.51 0.14 25.37
CA GLU A 2 -2.19 -0.98 24.73
C GLU A 2 -2.63 -0.57 23.33
N ASN A 3 -2.55 -1.50 22.37
CA ASN A 3 -3.10 -1.26 21.05
C ASN A 3 -4.62 -1.09 21.17
N LYS A 4 -5.17 -0.14 20.41
CA LYS A 4 -6.64 -0.03 20.25
C LYS A 4 -7.15 -1.16 19.36
N GLU A 5 -8.43 -1.48 19.50
CA GLU A 5 -9.12 -2.33 18.54
C GLU A 5 -9.09 -1.69 17.14
N PRO A 6 -8.77 -2.44 16.09
CA PRO A 6 -8.57 -1.90 14.75
C PRO A 6 -9.90 -1.69 13.99
N TRP A 7 -10.84 -0.96 14.60
CA TRP A 7 -12.20 -0.77 14.04
C TRP A 7 -12.19 -0.16 12.63
N MET A 8 -11.26 0.78 12.37
CA MET A 8 -11.13 1.36 11.02
C MET A 8 -10.75 0.30 10.00
N TRP A 9 -9.77 -0.56 10.33
CA TRP A 9 -9.38 -1.66 9.46
C TRP A 9 -10.52 -2.65 9.24
N TYR A 10 -11.22 -3.04 10.30
CA TYR A 10 -12.37 -3.95 10.19
C TYR A 10 -13.46 -3.38 9.28
N ALA A 11 -13.77 -2.09 9.43
CA ALA A 11 -14.75 -1.43 8.57
C ALA A 11 -14.29 -1.37 7.11
N LEU A 12 -13.02 -1.03 6.85
CA LEU A 12 -12.44 -1.02 5.51
C LEU A 12 -12.44 -2.42 4.89
N HIS A 13 -12.00 -3.44 5.65
CA HIS A 13 -11.99 -4.83 5.18
C HIS A 13 -13.39 -5.34 4.87
N GLN A 14 -14.39 -5.01 5.69
CA GLN A 14 -15.78 -5.37 5.43
C GLN A 14 -16.26 -4.74 4.11
N LEU A 15 -16.03 -3.45 3.90
CA LEU A 15 -16.40 -2.78 2.65
C LEU A 15 -15.67 -3.37 1.43
N MET A 16 -14.37 -3.65 1.55
CA MET A 16 -13.60 -4.31 0.50
C MET A 16 -14.13 -5.70 0.17
N SER A 17 -14.65 -6.43 1.17
CA SER A 17 -15.17 -7.80 0.98
C SER A 17 -16.51 -7.86 0.25
N GLU A 18 -17.17 -6.75 0.03
CA GLU A 18 -18.42 -6.61 -0.73
C GLU A 18 -18.17 -6.14 -2.18
N ALA A 19 -16.93 -5.87 -2.57
CA ALA A 19 -16.55 -5.41 -3.90
C ALA A 19 -16.03 -6.57 -4.76
N GLU A 20 -15.98 -6.37 -6.08
CA GLU A 20 -15.31 -7.26 -7.04
C GLU A 20 -13.86 -6.79 -7.28
N GLU A 21 -13.65 -5.48 -7.29
CA GLU A 21 -12.36 -4.83 -7.53
C GLU A 21 -12.05 -3.81 -6.45
N VAL A 22 -10.86 -3.91 -5.88
CA VAL A 22 -10.34 -3.02 -4.84
C VAL A 22 -9.02 -2.40 -5.29
N THR A 23 -8.95 -1.08 -5.29
CA THR A 23 -7.69 -0.35 -5.47
C THR A 23 -7.35 0.41 -4.21
N ILE A 24 -6.20 0.13 -3.62
CA ILE A 24 -5.70 0.82 -2.42
C ILE A 24 -4.56 1.76 -2.83
N TYR A 25 -4.68 3.02 -2.48
CA TYR A 25 -3.63 4.02 -2.66
C TYR A 25 -3.04 4.36 -1.31
N THR A 26 -1.76 4.10 -1.09
CA THR A 26 -1.09 4.33 0.19
C THR A 26 0.39 4.67 0.00
N PRO A 27 0.97 5.59 0.79
CA PRO A 27 2.37 5.97 0.62
C PRO A 27 3.36 4.85 0.94
N TYR A 28 2.98 3.89 1.79
CA TYR A 28 3.78 2.71 2.18
C TYR A 28 2.87 1.59 2.70
N ILE A 29 3.42 0.38 2.77
CA ILE A 29 2.75 -0.83 3.26
C ILE A 29 3.52 -1.35 4.46
N ILE A 30 2.93 -1.27 5.66
CA ILE A 30 3.51 -1.75 6.92
C ILE A 30 2.44 -2.57 7.67
N CYS A 31 1.98 -3.64 7.05
CA CYS A 31 0.90 -4.45 7.59
C CYS A 31 1.35 -5.38 8.71
N GLY A 32 0.49 -5.53 9.72
CA GLY A 32 0.56 -6.62 10.70
C GLY A 32 0.18 -7.97 10.07
N LYS A 33 0.38 -9.04 10.84
CA LYS A 33 0.06 -10.40 10.38
C LYS A 33 -1.40 -10.55 10.02
N GLU A 34 -2.29 -10.02 10.84
CA GLU A 34 -3.74 -10.04 10.63
C GLU A 34 -4.13 -9.33 9.33
N MET A 35 -3.60 -8.12 9.11
CA MET A 35 -3.87 -7.36 7.89
C MET A 35 -3.42 -8.11 6.62
N TYR A 36 -2.29 -8.83 6.65
CA TYR A 36 -1.88 -9.68 5.54
C TYR A 36 -2.81 -10.86 5.33
N GLN A 37 -3.33 -11.47 6.40
CA GLN A 37 -4.31 -12.55 6.32
C GLN A 37 -5.62 -12.05 5.73
N ASP A 38 -6.07 -10.87 6.15
CA ASP A 38 -7.29 -10.24 5.63
C ASP A 38 -7.16 -9.91 4.14
N LEU A 39 -6.02 -9.33 3.71
CA LEU A 39 -5.75 -9.09 2.28
C LEU A 39 -5.72 -10.39 1.47
N ALA A 40 -5.15 -11.46 2.01
CA ALA A 40 -5.16 -12.77 1.36
C ALA A 40 -6.59 -13.33 1.25
N SER A 41 -7.42 -13.14 2.28
CA SER A 41 -8.81 -13.62 2.30
C SER A 41 -9.68 -12.97 1.21
N LEU A 42 -9.38 -11.72 0.84
CA LEU A 42 -10.05 -11.06 -0.29
C LEU A 42 -9.74 -11.78 -1.62
N GLN A 43 -8.47 -12.15 -1.82
CA GLN A 43 -8.06 -12.91 -3.02
C GLN A 43 -8.71 -14.30 -3.06
N GLU A 44 -8.82 -14.98 -1.91
CA GLU A 44 -9.52 -16.28 -1.80
C GLU A 44 -11.01 -16.18 -2.17
N LYS A 45 -11.62 -15.01 -2.00
CA LYS A 45 -12.98 -14.69 -2.45
C LYS A 45 -13.07 -14.25 -3.92
N ASN A 46 -11.96 -14.32 -4.68
CA ASN A 46 -11.83 -13.83 -6.05
C ASN A 46 -12.02 -12.32 -6.21
N ILE A 47 -11.78 -11.54 -5.15
CA ILE A 47 -11.78 -10.08 -5.22
C ILE A 47 -10.41 -9.64 -5.75
N SER A 48 -10.40 -8.89 -6.84
CA SER A 48 -9.15 -8.35 -7.41
C SER A 48 -8.65 -7.19 -6.56
N VAL A 49 -7.51 -7.35 -5.90
CA VAL A 49 -6.92 -6.29 -5.07
C VAL A 49 -5.60 -5.81 -5.67
N GLU A 50 -5.50 -4.51 -5.86
CA GLU A 50 -4.26 -3.84 -6.25
C GLU A 50 -3.91 -2.70 -5.29
N ILE A 51 -2.62 -2.49 -5.08
CA ILE A 51 -2.10 -1.46 -4.19
C ILE A 51 -1.11 -0.61 -4.96
N ILE A 52 -1.29 0.72 -4.96
CA ILE A 52 -0.32 1.67 -5.47
C ILE A 52 0.43 2.25 -4.27
N THR A 53 1.75 2.09 -4.25
CA THR A 53 2.62 2.61 -3.19
C THR A 53 3.90 3.18 -3.78
N ASN A 54 4.66 3.96 -3.00
CA ASN A 54 5.92 4.50 -3.47
C ASN A 54 6.98 3.42 -3.69
N ASP A 55 7.71 3.53 -4.80
CA ASP A 55 8.97 2.80 -4.97
C ASP A 55 9.95 3.19 -3.85
N VAL A 56 10.69 2.22 -3.33
CA VAL A 56 11.66 2.42 -2.24
C VAL A 56 12.72 3.47 -2.59
N ALA A 57 13.07 3.62 -3.86
CA ALA A 57 14.05 4.60 -4.29
C ALA A 57 13.50 6.05 -4.24
N SER A 58 12.17 6.23 -4.39
CA SER A 58 11.50 7.54 -4.33
C SER A 58 10.81 7.82 -3.00
N GLY A 59 10.57 6.80 -2.16
CA GLY A 59 9.86 6.94 -0.90
C GLY A 59 10.53 7.91 0.06
N ALA A 60 9.73 8.79 0.66
CA ALA A 60 10.20 9.81 1.61
C ALA A 60 10.37 9.25 3.03
N ASN A 61 9.68 8.16 3.37
CA ASN A 61 9.74 7.53 4.69
C ASN A 61 10.71 6.32 4.68
N PRO A 62 11.95 6.47 5.22
CA PRO A 62 12.93 5.39 5.23
C PRO A 62 12.48 4.18 6.08
N TRP A 63 11.69 4.39 7.14
CA TRP A 63 11.14 3.32 7.97
C TRP A 63 10.15 2.47 7.18
N GLY A 64 9.20 3.11 6.51
CA GLY A 64 8.24 2.42 5.64
C GLY A 64 8.91 1.69 4.49
N CYS A 65 9.90 2.33 3.83
CA CYS A 65 10.65 1.71 2.75
C CYS A 65 11.42 0.47 3.20
N THR A 66 12.05 0.51 4.37
CA THR A 66 12.84 -0.63 4.88
C THR A 66 11.96 -1.76 5.40
N ASP A 67 10.82 -1.46 6.04
CA ASP A 67 9.84 -2.49 6.40
C ASP A 67 9.27 -3.16 5.15
N TYR A 68 8.90 -2.39 4.13
CA TYR A 68 8.44 -2.93 2.86
C TYR A 68 9.44 -3.92 2.26
N LEU A 69 10.73 -3.59 2.22
CA LEU A 69 11.78 -4.50 1.76
C LEU A 69 11.85 -5.79 2.58
N ASN A 70 11.65 -5.71 3.90
CA ASN A 70 11.64 -6.87 4.77
C ASN A 70 10.38 -7.74 4.57
N GLN A 71 9.26 -7.12 4.22
CA GLN A 71 7.95 -7.78 4.13
C GLN A 71 7.54 -8.20 2.72
N GLN A 72 8.33 -7.92 1.68
CA GLN A 72 7.99 -8.24 0.28
C GLN A 72 7.51 -9.69 0.08
N LYS A 73 8.14 -10.66 0.79
CA LYS A 73 7.72 -12.06 0.71
C LYS A 73 6.31 -12.28 1.28
N ASN A 74 5.97 -11.59 2.38
CA ASN A 74 4.65 -11.70 3.01
C ASN A 74 3.59 -11.01 2.14
N ILE A 75 3.93 -9.84 1.57
CA ILE A 75 3.05 -9.12 0.65
C ILE A 75 2.73 -9.99 -0.57
N ARG A 76 3.73 -10.59 -1.21
CA ARG A 76 3.52 -11.49 -2.35
C ARG A 76 2.62 -12.68 -2.03
N LYS A 77 2.75 -13.25 -0.83
CA LYS A 77 1.91 -14.37 -0.39
C LYS A 77 0.43 -14.02 -0.28
N THR A 78 0.07 -12.75 -0.18
CA THR A 78 -1.34 -12.33 -0.16
C THR A 78 -2.02 -12.44 -1.52
N GLY A 79 -1.25 -12.52 -2.61
CA GLY A 79 -1.78 -12.51 -3.98
C GLY A 79 -2.14 -11.12 -4.50
N VAL A 80 -2.03 -10.06 -3.68
CA VAL A 80 -2.32 -8.69 -4.14
C VAL A 80 -1.28 -8.20 -5.14
N LYS A 81 -1.72 -7.43 -6.13
CA LYS A 81 -0.82 -6.75 -7.07
C LYS A 81 -0.31 -5.46 -6.45
N VAL A 82 1.01 -5.27 -6.43
CA VAL A 82 1.60 -4.04 -5.90
C VAL A 82 2.31 -3.28 -7.00
N TYR A 83 1.87 -2.05 -7.22
CA TYR A 83 2.46 -1.07 -8.13
C TYR A 83 3.39 -0.17 -7.34
N GLU A 84 4.69 -0.30 -7.55
CA GLU A 84 5.72 0.53 -6.93
C GLU A 84 5.95 1.79 -7.78
N PHE A 85 5.31 2.89 -7.39
CA PHE A 85 5.26 4.15 -8.12
C PHE A 85 6.57 4.93 -8.04
N MET A 86 7.04 5.40 -9.20
CA MET A 86 8.25 6.21 -9.38
C MET A 86 7.91 7.48 -10.18
N GLY A 87 7.14 8.38 -9.60
CA GLY A 87 6.84 9.68 -10.19
C GLY A 87 7.88 10.76 -9.85
N LYS A 88 7.60 12.00 -10.24
CA LYS A 88 8.44 13.17 -9.91
C LYS A 88 8.51 13.43 -8.41
N HIS A 89 7.43 13.16 -7.72
CA HIS A 89 7.28 13.33 -6.26
C HIS A 89 6.76 12.03 -5.66
N SER A 90 7.05 11.80 -4.39
CA SER A 90 6.45 10.68 -3.66
C SER A 90 4.95 10.91 -3.50
N CYS A 91 4.16 9.86 -3.66
CA CYS A 91 2.73 9.88 -3.39
C CYS A 91 2.47 9.89 -1.88
N HIS A 92 1.48 10.67 -1.44
CA HIS A 92 1.02 10.68 -0.05
C HIS A 92 -0.51 10.49 0.06
N THR A 93 -1.15 10.08 -1.01
CA THR A 93 -2.59 9.78 -1.08
C THR A 93 -2.93 8.56 -0.22
N LYS A 94 -4.08 8.60 0.44
CA LYS A 94 -4.71 7.49 1.13
C LYS A 94 -6.13 7.37 0.61
N ALA A 95 -6.37 6.34 -0.18
CA ALA A 95 -7.66 6.09 -0.79
C ALA A 95 -7.90 4.59 -0.93
N VAL A 96 -9.16 4.19 -0.85
CA VAL A 96 -9.63 2.86 -1.24
C VAL A 96 -10.77 3.08 -2.25
N LEU A 97 -10.60 2.54 -3.44
CA LEU A 97 -11.63 2.56 -4.48
C LEU A 97 -12.27 1.18 -4.55
N LEU A 98 -13.58 1.15 -4.50
CA LEU A 98 -14.37 -0.08 -4.59
C LEU A 98 -15.18 -0.04 -5.88
N ASP A 99 -14.93 -1.00 -6.75
CA ASP A 99 -15.53 -1.09 -8.07
C ASP A 99 -15.42 0.25 -8.85
N ASP A 100 -16.39 0.60 -9.64
CA ASP A 100 -16.46 1.86 -10.39
C ASP A 100 -17.29 2.96 -9.67
N ARG A 101 -17.60 2.76 -8.38
CA ARG A 101 -18.65 3.53 -7.70
C ARG A 101 -18.16 4.25 -6.44
N MET A 102 -17.60 3.52 -5.48
CA MET A 102 -17.29 4.07 -4.17
C MET A 102 -15.83 4.46 -4.03
N SER A 103 -15.59 5.60 -3.40
CA SER A 103 -14.26 6.08 -3.04
C SER A 103 -14.20 6.37 -1.54
N ILE A 104 -13.22 5.81 -0.84
CA ILE A 104 -12.98 6.03 0.58
C ILE A 104 -11.67 6.78 0.70
N LEU A 105 -11.72 8.01 1.22
CA LEU A 105 -10.60 8.95 1.22
C LEU A 105 -10.35 9.46 2.63
N GLY A 106 -9.10 9.66 3.00
CA GLY A 106 -8.81 10.21 4.33
C GLY A 106 -7.37 10.16 4.77
N SER A 107 -7.16 9.91 6.07
CA SER A 107 -5.85 9.94 6.70
C SER A 107 -5.22 8.56 6.91
N TYR A 108 -5.99 7.47 6.85
CA TYR A 108 -5.56 6.11 7.14
C TYR A 108 -4.50 5.60 6.16
N ASN A 109 -3.29 5.33 6.66
CA ASN A 109 -2.28 4.60 5.92
C ASN A 109 -2.46 3.09 6.10
N LEU A 110 -2.00 2.32 5.13
CA LEU A 110 -1.94 0.85 5.26
C LEU A 110 -0.74 0.46 6.14
N ASP A 111 -0.80 0.84 7.43
CA ASP A 111 0.24 0.60 8.41
C ASP A 111 -0.31 0.22 9.79
N MET A 112 0.57 -0.33 10.62
CA MET A 112 0.21 -0.78 11.97
C MET A 112 -0.10 0.40 12.90
N ARG A 113 0.50 1.55 12.66
CA ARG A 113 0.29 2.73 13.48
C ARG A 113 -1.11 3.31 13.25
N SER A 114 -1.52 3.51 12.00
CA SER A 114 -2.89 3.93 11.66
C SER A 114 -3.92 2.91 12.15
N THR A 115 -3.58 1.62 12.08
CA THR A 115 -4.48 0.53 12.46
C THR A 115 -4.69 0.43 13.97
N TYR A 116 -3.61 0.50 14.78
CA TYR A 116 -3.66 0.15 16.21
C TYR A 116 -3.39 1.32 17.16
N GLN A 117 -2.91 2.47 16.71
CA GLN A 117 -2.43 3.54 17.57
C GLN A 117 -3.05 4.90 17.28
N ASP A 118 -3.02 5.35 16.03
CA ASP A 118 -3.47 6.68 15.64
C ASP A 118 -5.02 6.75 15.53
N THR A 119 -5.55 7.95 15.66
CA THR A 119 -6.95 8.24 15.33
C THR A 119 -7.02 8.70 13.89
N GLU A 120 -7.78 7.97 13.09
CA GLU A 120 -7.91 8.21 11.66
C GLU A 120 -9.34 8.61 11.28
N LEU A 121 -9.45 9.39 10.22
CA LEU A 121 -10.73 9.74 9.61
C LEU A 121 -10.73 9.31 8.15
N MET A 122 -11.77 8.55 7.77
CA MET A 122 -12.03 8.17 6.38
C MET A 122 -13.44 8.58 5.98
N LEU A 123 -13.57 9.16 4.81
CA LEU A 123 -14.84 9.55 4.20
C LEU A 123 -15.16 8.58 3.07
N ALA A 124 -16.26 7.85 3.20
CA ALA A 124 -16.80 7.02 2.13
C ALA A 124 -17.77 7.84 1.28
N VAL A 125 -17.53 7.90 -0.03
CA VAL A 125 -18.29 8.68 -0.99
C VAL A 125 -18.81 7.76 -2.08
N ASP A 126 -20.12 7.60 -2.15
CA ASP A 126 -20.79 6.86 -3.22
C ASP A 126 -21.06 7.83 -4.39
N ALA A 127 -20.08 7.98 -5.26
CA ALA A 127 -20.12 8.88 -6.41
C ALA A 127 -19.26 8.34 -7.56
N PRO A 128 -19.87 7.70 -8.58
CA PRO A 128 -19.13 7.16 -9.73
C PRO A 128 -18.25 8.19 -10.44
N ALA A 129 -18.70 9.46 -10.53
CA ALA A 129 -17.91 10.51 -11.15
C ALA A 129 -16.61 10.81 -10.41
N LEU A 130 -16.63 10.85 -9.07
CA LEU A 130 -15.43 11.01 -8.25
C LEU A 130 -14.51 9.78 -8.38
N ASN A 131 -15.08 8.59 -8.29
CA ASN A 131 -14.34 7.34 -8.45
C ASN A 131 -13.61 7.30 -9.80
N SER A 132 -14.32 7.62 -10.89
CA SER A 132 -13.74 7.67 -12.24
C SER A 132 -12.60 8.70 -12.37
N MET A 133 -12.71 9.85 -11.70
CA MET A 133 -11.63 10.85 -11.69
C MET A 133 -10.36 10.31 -11.01
N ILE A 134 -10.52 9.68 -9.84
CA ILE A 134 -9.39 9.12 -9.09
C ILE A 134 -8.79 7.95 -9.86
N ARG A 135 -9.60 7.08 -10.48
CA ARG A 135 -9.10 5.95 -11.31
C ARG A 135 -8.26 6.41 -12.49
N LYS A 136 -8.57 7.53 -13.11
CA LYS A 136 -7.70 8.09 -14.18
C LYS A 136 -6.30 8.41 -13.68
N GLU A 137 -6.19 8.97 -12.47
CA GLU A 137 -4.88 9.21 -11.85
C GLU A 137 -4.18 7.88 -11.51
N VAL A 138 -4.93 6.91 -10.96
CA VAL A 138 -4.41 5.56 -10.67
C VAL A 138 -3.83 4.92 -11.94
N GLU A 139 -4.57 4.93 -13.04
CA GLU A 139 -4.10 4.35 -14.33
C GLU A 139 -2.89 5.10 -14.87
N THR A 140 -2.85 6.43 -14.72
CA THR A 140 -1.68 7.23 -15.06
C THR A 140 -0.48 6.82 -14.22
N ASP A 141 -0.62 6.71 -12.89
CA ASP A 141 0.45 6.36 -11.98
C ASP A 141 0.96 4.93 -12.18
N LYS A 142 0.10 4.01 -12.61
CA LYS A 142 0.51 2.66 -13.01
C LYS A 142 1.51 2.70 -14.16
N THR A 143 1.40 3.63 -15.10
CA THR A 143 2.37 3.77 -16.19
C THR A 143 3.76 4.15 -15.70
N TYR A 144 3.85 4.84 -14.56
CA TYR A 144 5.11 5.21 -13.88
C TYR A 144 5.54 4.18 -12.83
N SER A 145 4.88 3.05 -12.73
CA SER A 145 5.14 2.04 -11.69
C SER A 145 5.82 0.81 -12.26
N LYS A 146 6.43 0.05 -11.37
CA LYS A 146 6.83 -1.34 -11.63
C LYS A 146 6.00 -2.29 -10.77
N ILE A 147 5.77 -3.49 -11.27
CA ILE A 147 4.99 -4.54 -10.60
C ILE A 147 5.88 -5.75 -10.41
N MET A 148 5.95 -6.25 -9.19
CA MET A 148 6.62 -7.53 -8.91
C MET A 148 5.71 -8.69 -9.31
N GLN A 149 6.19 -9.53 -10.20
CA GLN A 149 5.50 -10.74 -10.63
C GLN A 149 5.71 -11.88 -9.61
N GLU A 150 4.91 -12.95 -9.72
CA GLU A 150 5.02 -14.12 -8.84
C GLU A 150 6.40 -14.78 -8.89
N ASN A 151 7.05 -14.78 -10.06
CA ASN A 151 8.41 -15.30 -10.25
C ASN A 151 9.51 -14.42 -9.60
N GLY A 152 9.13 -13.25 -9.07
CA GLY A 152 10.05 -12.28 -8.45
C GLY A 152 10.68 -11.29 -9.43
N GLU A 153 10.39 -11.38 -10.72
CA GLU A 153 10.80 -10.39 -11.71
C GLU A 153 9.89 -9.16 -11.68
N TYR A 154 10.39 -8.03 -12.17
CA TYR A 154 9.60 -6.81 -12.30
C TYR A 154 9.13 -6.61 -13.73
N GLN A 155 7.84 -6.31 -13.86
CA GLN A 155 7.28 -5.70 -15.07
C GLN A 155 7.27 -4.19 -14.89
N TYR A 156 7.72 -3.45 -15.87
CA TYR A 156 7.85 -1.99 -15.82
C TYR A 156 6.76 -1.33 -16.65
N GLY A 157 6.14 -0.29 -16.08
CA GLY A 157 5.24 0.59 -16.83
C GLY A 157 6.00 1.38 -17.91
N GLU A 158 5.30 1.82 -18.93
CA GLU A 158 5.88 2.48 -20.12
C GLU A 158 6.66 3.77 -19.79
N ASN A 159 6.27 4.47 -18.71
CA ASN A 159 6.85 5.72 -18.25
C ASN A 159 7.76 5.55 -17.02
N TYR A 160 7.93 4.30 -16.54
CA TYR A 160 8.77 4.03 -15.39
C TYR A 160 10.24 4.36 -15.68
N LYS A 161 10.84 5.16 -14.82
CA LYS A 161 12.28 5.48 -14.89
C LYS A 161 12.95 5.07 -13.59
N ALA A 162 13.76 4.03 -13.64
CA ALA A 162 14.51 3.57 -12.48
C ALA A 162 15.39 4.71 -11.92
N LYS A 163 15.30 4.93 -10.62
CA LYS A 163 16.19 5.83 -9.90
C LYS A 163 17.16 5.00 -9.09
N GLU A 164 18.44 5.12 -9.39
CA GLU A 164 19.46 4.44 -8.61
C GLU A 164 19.55 5.05 -7.21
N MET A 165 19.47 4.19 -6.21
CA MET A 165 19.79 4.58 -4.85
C MET A 165 21.30 4.78 -4.72
N THR A 166 21.72 5.88 -4.12
CA THR A 166 23.14 6.12 -3.78
C THR A 166 23.66 5.00 -2.87
N THR A 167 24.96 4.72 -2.94
CA THR A 167 25.60 3.71 -2.08
C THR A 167 25.33 3.98 -0.60
N GLY A 168 25.39 5.25 -0.17
CA GLY A 168 25.07 5.65 1.20
C GLY A 168 23.61 5.29 1.59
N LYS A 169 22.63 5.53 0.71
CA LYS A 169 21.23 5.16 0.95
C LYS A 169 21.06 3.63 1.03
N LYS A 170 21.76 2.86 0.18
CA LYS A 170 21.74 1.39 0.21
C LYS A 170 22.28 0.86 1.55
N VAL A 171 23.43 1.38 2.00
CA VAL A 171 24.04 1.00 3.29
C VAL A 171 23.12 1.38 4.46
N PHE A 172 22.60 2.60 4.47
CA PHE A 172 21.67 3.08 5.48
C PHE A 172 20.42 2.18 5.58
N TYR A 173 19.81 1.83 4.45
CA TYR A 173 18.66 0.93 4.43
C TYR A 173 19.05 -0.48 4.87
N GLY A 174 20.24 -0.97 4.51
CA GLY A 174 20.75 -2.27 4.97
C GLY A 174 20.83 -2.36 6.51
N VAL A 175 21.34 -1.32 7.17
CA VAL A 175 21.39 -1.23 8.63
C VAL A 175 19.98 -1.08 9.21
N LEU A 176 19.18 -0.18 8.64
CA LEU A 176 17.84 0.10 9.15
C LEU A 176 16.92 -1.12 9.08
N ARG A 177 17.08 -1.99 8.08
CA ARG A 177 16.32 -3.26 7.97
C ARG A 177 16.45 -4.16 9.19
N VAL A 178 17.60 -4.14 9.85
CA VAL A 178 17.83 -4.91 11.09
C VAL A 178 17.29 -4.16 12.31
N VAL A 179 17.56 -2.85 12.39
CA VAL A 179 17.14 -2.00 13.51
C VAL A 179 15.62 -1.92 13.64
N ILE A 180 14.91 -1.94 12.51
CA ILE A 180 13.44 -1.79 12.47
C ILE A 180 12.69 -3.00 13.04
N LEU A 181 13.28 -4.20 13.02
CA LEU A 181 12.57 -5.43 13.39
C LEU A 181 11.91 -5.37 14.77
N PRO A 182 12.60 -4.98 15.87
CA PRO A 182 11.97 -4.87 17.17
C PRO A 182 11.04 -3.65 17.32
N LEU A 183 11.19 -2.65 16.44
CA LEU A 183 10.43 -1.39 16.49
C LEU A 183 9.19 -1.42 15.60
N ARG A 184 9.02 -2.47 14.81
CA ARG A 184 7.99 -2.59 13.78
C ARG A 184 6.57 -2.30 14.27
N ARG A 185 6.27 -2.65 15.51
CA ARG A 185 4.95 -2.40 16.13
C ARG A 185 4.59 -0.91 16.32
N PHE A 186 5.56 -0.02 16.15
CA PHE A 186 5.38 1.44 16.27
C PHE A 186 5.31 2.15 14.91
N LEU A 187 5.27 1.40 13.83
CA LEU A 187 5.23 1.89 12.46
C LEU A 187 3.82 1.84 11.87
#